data_372f0092ad6fd909af0e15aa2f447e8a
#
_entry.id   372f0092ad6fd909af0e15aa2f447e8a
#
_cell.length_a   1.000
_cell.length_b   1.000
_cell.length_c   1.000
_cell.angle_alpha   90.00
_cell.angle_beta   90.00
_cell.angle_gamma   90.00
#
_symmetry.space_group_name_H-M   'P 1'
#
loop_
_entity.id
_entity.type
_entity.pdbx_description
1 polymer ?
#
loop_
_entity_poly.entity_id
_entity_poly.type
_entity_poly.pdbx_seq_one_letter_code
_entity_poly.pdbx_strand_id
1 'polypeptide(L)'
;MSKLSEYRTHLRRRYDHPDIVVTVSPDLGTGFEWIVSYFEEAVAGGTTFHENQLVQIGWMMVTLRLREQGDLEVWEPRFDSMPISWVPGASTTIRHLVLQRELCRQLGMEPVFPSLNQSGVVSAHFMGTKAFCMEREVPQAGTDSGWIFKDAHPEGGRHCSLFEIAVSRPEVIPFLALPVGAAVACDASGVTVSHRGHTLSSASNEFLARLAR
;
A
#
# COMPACT_ATOMS: atom_id res chain seq x y z
N MET A 1 11.71 18.10 16.00
CA MET A 1 10.71 17.29 15.28
C MET A 1 9.97 18.21 14.34
N SER A 2 9.96 17.93 13.05
CA SER A 2 9.22 18.72 12.05
C SER A 2 7.72 18.60 12.34
N LYS A 3 6.97 19.74 12.31
CA LYS A 3 5.54 19.75 12.58
C LYS A 3 4.81 19.09 11.40
N LEU A 4 3.98 18.07 11.67
CA LEU A 4 3.14 17.43 10.66
C LEU A 4 2.17 18.44 10.02
N SER A 5 1.93 18.30 8.73
CA SER A 5 0.85 19.03 8.03
C SER A 5 -0.48 18.38 8.34
N GLU A 6 -1.47 19.16 8.76
CA GLU A 6 -2.81 18.68 9.08
C GLU A 6 -3.77 19.03 7.94
N TYR A 7 -4.50 18.06 7.47
CA TYR A 7 -5.61 18.15 6.51
C TYR A 7 -6.89 17.75 7.23
N ARG A 8 -7.97 18.53 7.08
CA ARG A 8 -9.23 18.33 7.81
C ARG A 8 -10.42 18.45 6.87
N THR A 9 -11.39 17.57 7.02
CA THR A 9 -12.69 17.65 6.36
C THR A 9 -13.58 18.74 7.01
N HIS A 10 -14.68 19.10 6.35
CA HIS A 10 -15.70 20.01 6.85
C HIS A 10 -17.08 19.33 6.92
N LEU A 11 -17.15 18.17 7.59
CA LEU A 11 -18.32 17.29 7.61
C LEU A 11 -19.33 17.67 8.69
N ARG A 12 -18.85 18.18 9.84
CA ARG A 12 -19.67 18.44 11.03
C ARG A 12 -20.88 19.34 10.76
N ARG A 13 -20.66 20.42 10.01
CA ARG A 13 -21.74 21.39 9.72
C ARG A 13 -22.72 20.92 8.66
N ARG A 14 -22.28 20.04 7.76
CA ARG A 14 -23.04 19.70 6.56
C ARG A 14 -23.76 18.35 6.68
N TYR A 15 -23.19 17.43 7.44
CA TYR A 15 -23.65 16.05 7.51
C TYR A 15 -23.86 15.51 8.94
N ASP A 16 -23.69 16.38 9.97
CA ASP A 16 -23.71 15.97 11.39
C ASP A 16 -22.77 14.79 11.68
N HIS A 17 -21.65 14.75 10.95
CA HIS A 17 -20.60 13.73 11.04
C HIS A 17 -19.33 14.35 11.65
N PRO A 18 -18.59 13.65 12.54
CA PRO A 18 -17.29 14.13 13.00
C PRO A 18 -16.37 14.52 11.86
N ASP A 19 -15.62 15.61 12.01
CA ASP A 19 -14.57 15.91 11.03
C ASP A 19 -13.48 14.83 11.08
N ILE A 20 -12.88 14.56 9.93
CA ILE A 20 -11.79 13.59 9.81
C ILE A 20 -10.48 14.34 9.59
N VAL A 21 -9.50 14.04 10.42
CA VAL A 21 -8.18 14.66 10.42
C VAL A 21 -7.14 13.69 9.91
N VAL A 22 -6.35 14.15 8.95
CA VAL A 22 -5.22 13.39 8.39
C VAL A 22 -3.96 14.20 8.59
N THR A 23 -2.98 13.64 9.26
CA THR A 23 -1.66 14.25 9.40
C THR A 23 -0.66 13.60 8.45
N VAL A 24 0.19 14.44 7.84
CA VAL A 24 1.18 14.00 6.83
C VAL A 24 2.52 14.64 7.15
N SER A 25 3.60 13.90 6.98
CA SER A 25 4.96 14.42 7.14
C SER A 25 5.27 15.47 6.07
N PRO A 26 5.84 16.62 6.46
CA PRO A 26 6.14 17.72 5.53
C PRO A 26 7.24 17.38 4.51
N ASP A 27 8.03 16.33 4.74
CA ASP A 27 9.03 15.83 3.77
C ASP A 27 8.38 15.23 2.51
N LEU A 28 7.09 14.89 2.55
CA LEU A 28 6.34 14.48 1.37
C LEU A 28 5.88 15.65 0.49
N GLY A 29 6.05 16.88 0.95
CA GLY A 29 5.57 18.08 0.25
C GLY A 29 4.12 18.43 0.58
N THR A 30 3.40 18.97 -0.40
CA THR A 30 2.00 19.44 -0.31
C THR A 30 1.13 18.78 -1.39
N GLY A 31 -0.20 19.07 -1.38
CA GLY A 31 -1.11 18.57 -2.41
C GLY A 31 -1.82 17.26 -2.03
N PHE A 32 -1.99 17.04 -0.73
CA PHE A 32 -2.67 15.83 -0.22
C PHE A 32 -4.12 16.09 0.18
N GLU A 33 -4.72 17.18 -0.27
CA GLU A 33 -6.12 17.53 -0.06
C GLU A 33 -7.07 16.44 -0.58
N TRP A 34 -6.66 15.70 -1.62
CA TRP A 34 -7.43 14.59 -2.16
C TRP A 34 -7.80 13.52 -1.12
N ILE A 35 -6.99 13.36 -0.05
CA ILE A 35 -7.27 12.36 0.97
C ILE A 35 -8.45 12.77 1.86
N VAL A 36 -8.62 14.07 2.12
CA VAL A 36 -9.82 14.57 2.82
C VAL A 36 -11.02 14.60 1.89
N SER A 37 -10.83 14.94 0.61
CA SER A 37 -11.90 14.87 -0.40
C SER A 37 -12.47 13.45 -0.53
N TYR A 38 -11.63 12.42 -0.45
CA TYR A 38 -12.07 11.03 -0.42
C TYR A 38 -13.09 10.75 0.70
N PHE A 39 -12.81 11.23 1.92
CA PHE A 39 -13.73 11.07 3.05
C PHE A 39 -15.00 11.93 2.89
N GLU A 40 -14.86 13.16 2.40
CA GLU A 40 -16.00 14.06 2.17
C GLU A 40 -16.96 13.49 1.11
N GLU A 41 -16.43 12.95 0.01
CA GLU A 41 -17.23 12.30 -1.04
C GLU A 41 -17.93 11.04 -0.51
N ALA A 42 -17.24 10.22 0.28
CA ALA A 42 -17.84 9.04 0.89
C ALA A 42 -19.00 9.38 1.82
N VAL A 43 -18.84 10.41 2.68
CA VAL A 43 -19.91 10.86 3.58
C VAL A 43 -21.06 11.52 2.80
N ALA A 44 -20.75 12.30 1.77
CA ALA A 44 -21.76 12.87 0.87
C ALA A 44 -22.56 11.76 0.16
N GLY A 45 -21.94 10.62 -0.12
CA GLY A 45 -22.55 9.42 -0.66
C GLY A 45 -23.33 8.56 0.37
N GLY A 46 -23.40 9.00 1.64
CA GLY A 46 -24.14 8.31 2.70
C GLY A 46 -23.31 7.36 3.58
N THR A 47 -22.00 7.32 3.42
CA THR A 47 -21.12 6.54 4.31
C THR A 47 -20.98 7.27 5.65
N THR A 48 -21.06 6.51 6.75
CA THR A 48 -20.75 7.05 8.09
C THR A 48 -19.49 6.36 8.62
N PHE A 49 -18.53 7.17 9.06
CA PHE A 49 -17.30 6.67 9.65
C PHE A 49 -17.35 6.73 11.17
N HIS A 50 -16.79 5.70 11.81
CA HIS A 50 -16.80 5.55 13.27
C HIS A 50 -15.39 5.27 13.81
N GLU A 51 -15.23 5.50 15.10
CA GLU A 51 -14.02 5.11 15.82
C GLU A 51 -13.73 3.61 15.64
N ASN A 52 -12.45 3.26 15.51
CA ASN A 52 -11.92 1.92 15.29
C ASN A 52 -12.32 1.27 13.94
N GLN A 53 -12.99 2.01 13.07
CA GLN A 53 -13.27 1.52 11.72
C GLN A 53 -11.98 1.43 10.91
N LEU A 54 -11.86 0.34 10.14
CA LEU A 54 -10.81 0.18 9.14
C LEU A 54 -11.27 0.74 7.79
N VAL A 55 -10.40 1.52 7.15
CA VAL A 55 -10.66 2.13 5.85
C VAL A 55 -9.50 1.77 4.91
N GLN A 56 -9.82 1.27 3.73
CA GLN A 56 -8.81 0.94 2.73
C GLN A 56 -8.45 2.17 1.89
N ILE A 57 -7.16 2.51 1.83
CA ILE A 57 -6.59 3.56 0.97
C ILE A 57 -5.47 2.93 0.15
N GLY A 58 -5.72 2.72 -1.15
CA GLY A 58 -4.82 1.90 -1.96
C GLY A 58 -4.74 0.48 -1.43
N TRP A 59 -3.55 -0.06 -1.17
CA TRP A 59 -3.36 -1.36 -0.53
C TRP A 59 -3.36 -1.30 1.00
N MET A 60 -3.25 -0.10 1.56
CA MET A 60 -3.18 0.13 3.00
C MET A 60 -4.57 0.08 3.66
N MET A 61 -4.62 -0.46 4.88
CA MET A 61 -5.75 -0.31 5.79
C MET A 61 -5.36 0.69 6.86
N VAL A 62 -6.07 1.79 6.96
CA VAL A 62 -5.93 2.76 8.05
C VAL A 62 -7.05 2.56 9.05
N THR A 63 -6.86 3.00 10.30
CA THR A 63 -7.92 3.00 11.32
C THR A 63 -8.25 4.42 11.74
N LEU A 64 -9.47 4.64 12.20
CA LEU A 64 -9.93 5.93 12.70
C LEU A 64 -9.93 5.91 14.23
N ARG A 65 -9.38 6.96 14.85
CA ARG A 65 -9.34 7.12 16.30
C ARG A 65 -10.02 8.42 16.71
N LEU A 66 -10.83 8.35 17.75
CA LEU A 66 -11.50 9.53 18.27
C LEU A 66 -10.49 10.42 19.01
N ARG A 67 -10.45 11.71 18.66
CA ARG A 67 -9.70 12.75 19.36
C ARG A 67 -10.53 13.35 20.50
N GLU A 68 -9.89 13.97 21.47
CA GLU A 68 -10.57 14.66 22.60
C GLU A 68 -11.59 15.73 22.14
N GLN A 69 -11.34 16.37 20.99
CA GLN A 69 -12.24 17.37 20.41
C GLN A 69 -13.45 16.78 19.67
N GLY A 70 -13.57 15.44 19.64
CA GLY A 70 -14.64 14.72 18.98
C GLY A 70 -14.50 14.57 17.48
N ASP A 71 -13.30 14.80 16.92
CA ASP A 71 -12.95 14.49 15.53
C ASP A 71 -12.40 13.07 15.42
N LEU A 72 -12.44 12.51 14.23
CA LEU A 72 -11.79 11.24 13.91
C LEU A 72 -10.40 11.51 13.31
N GLU A 73 -9.37 10.85 13.80
CA GLU A 73 -8.01 10.95 13.29
C GLU A 73 -7.63 9.67 12.57
N VAL A 74 -7.02 9.82 11.39
CA VAL A 74 -6.49 8.70 10.62
C VAL A 74 -5.19 8.21 11.24
N TRP A 75 -5.11 6.90 11.48
CA TRP A 75 -3.93 6.20 11.96
C TRP A 75 -3.52 5.10 10.98
N GLU A 76 -2.26 5.04 10.63
CA GLU A 76 -1.70 4.05 9.71
C GLU A 76 -0.91 2.94 10.44
N PRO A 77 -0.76 1.74 9.83
CA PRO A 77 0.05 0.68 10.42
C PRO A 77 1.54 1.00 10.34
N ARG A 78 2.29 0.61 11.36
CA ARG A 78 3.76 0.60 11.35
C ARG A 78 4.25 -0.69 10.71
N PHE A 79 5.32 -0.58 9.91
CA PHE A 79 5.97 -1.71 9.23
C PHE A 79 7.28 -2.13 9.90
N ASP A 80 7.33 -2.11 11.23
CA ASP A 80 8.52 -2.43 12.01
C ASP A 80 8.36 -3.65 12.92
N SER A 81 7.13 -4.17 13.05
CA SER A 81 6.86 -5.31 13.96
C SER A 81 5.54 -6.03 13.65
N MET A 82 5.42 -7.23 14.17
CA MET A 82 4.18 -8.00 14.26
C MET A 82 3.81 -8.17 15.76
N PRO A 83 2.53 -8.07 16.15
CA PRO A 83 1.36 -7.74 15.36
C PRO A 83 1.31 -6.26 14.93
N ILE A 84 0.33 -5.89 14.10
CA ILE A 84 0.14 -4.53 13.63
C ILE A 84 0.02 -3.56 14.81
N SER A 85 0.90 -2.57 14.85
CA SER A 85 0.78 -1.38 15.69
C SER A 85 0.42 -0.15 14.85
N TRP A 86 -0.22 0.85 15.46
CA TRP A 86 -0.78 1.98 14.76
C TRP A 86 -0.11 3.28 15.19
N VAL A 87 0.08 4.19 14.23
CA VAL A 87 0.60 5.54 14.49
C VAL A 87 -0.27 6.59 13.82
N PRO A 88 -0.40 7.80 14.40
CA PRO A 88 -1.19 8.85 13.79
C PRO A 88 -0.62 9.29 12.45
N GLY A 89 -1.52 9.54 11.49
CA GLY A 89 -1.20 10.07 10.17
C GLY A 89 -1.35 9.06 9.04
N ALA A 90 -0.95 9.48 7.84
CA ALA A 90 -1.05 8.72 6.61
C ALA A 90 0.19 8.86 5.72
N SER A 91 1.35 9.20 6.30
CA SER A 91 2.58 9.47 5.54
C SER A 91 3.08 8.26 4.78
N THR A 92 3.10 7.09 5.44
CA THR A 92 3.51 5.81 4.83
C THR A 92 2.48 5.36 3.80
N THR A 93 1.19 5.51 4.11
CA THR A 93 0.08 5.22 3.21
C THR A 93 0.21 6.00 1.90
N ILE A 94 0.45 7.30 1.99
CA ILE A 94 0.63 8.18 0.82
C ILE A 94 1.87 7.78 0.03
N ARG A 95 3.00 7.55 0.71
CA ARG A 95 4.26 7.15 0.06
C ARG A 95 4.10 5.87 -0.75
N HIS A 96 3.47 4.84 -0.16
CA HIS A 96 3.21 3.59 -0.86
C HIS A 96 2.28 3.78 -2.06
N LEU A 97 1.19 4.54 -1.87
CA LEU A 97 0.23 4.81 -2.95
C LEU A 97 0.88 5.52 -4.15
N VAL A 98 1.71 6.55 -3.86
CA VAL A 98 2.43 7.30 -4.91
C VAL A 98 3.41 6.39 -5.66
N LEU A 99 4.20 5.58 -4.95
CA LEU A 99 5.14 4.63 -5.57
C LEU A 99 4.43 3.61 -6.46
N GLN A 100 3.34 3.03 -5.98
CA GLN A 100 2.56 2.03 -6.71
C GLN A 100 1.87 2.61 -7.95
N ARG A 101 1.28 3.80 -7.83
CA ARG A 101 0.67 4.49 -8.97
C ARG A 101 1.70 4.90 -10.01
N GLU A 102 2.85 5.41 -9.57
CA GLU A 102 3.91 5.80 -10.50
C GLU A 102 4.45 4.58 -11.26
N LEU A 103 4.68 3.45 -10.60
CA LEU A 103 5.09 2.23 -11.28
C LEU A 103 4.07 1.78 -12.35
N CYS A 104 2.79 1.74 -11.98
CA CYS A 104 1.74 1.39 -12.93
C CYS A 104 1.68 2.37 -14.11
N ARG A 105 1.82 3.68 -13.84
CA ARG A 105 1.87 4.72 -14.88
C ARG A 105 3.04 4.52 -15.86
N GLN A 106 4.23 4.18 -15.35
CA GLN A 106 5.41 3.88 -16.17
C GLN A 106 5.19 2.69 -17.13
N LEU A 107 4.34 1.76 -16.72
CA LEU A 107 3.99 0.57 -17.49
C LEU A 107 2.70 0.75 -18.33
N GLY A 108 2.07 1.94 -18.29
CA GLY A 108 0.80 2.19 -18.97
C GLY A 108 -0.37 1.35 -18.44
N MET A 109 -0.37 1.04 -17.14
CA MET A 109 -1.37 0.18 -16.49
C MET A 109 -2.16 0.95 -15.43
N GLU A 110 -3.41 0.53 -15.23
CA GLU A 110 -4.18 0.94 -14.06
C GLU A 110 -3.79 0.11 -12.84
N PRO A 111 -3.61 0.73 -11.66
CA PRO A 111 -3.29 -0.01 -10.44
C PRO A 111 -4.49 -0.82 -9.96
N VAL A 112 -4.23 -2.04 -9.52
CA VAL A 112 -5.21 -2.94 -8.90
C VAL A 112 -4.74 -3.24 -7.48
N PHE A 113 -5.26 -2.50 -6.51
CA PHE A 113 -4.82 -2.59 -5.13
C PHE A 113 -5.39 -3.81 -4.41
N PRO A 114 -4.53 -4.72 -3.90
CA PRO A 114 -4.97 -5.67 -2.88
C PRO A 114 -5.16 -4.93 -1.55
N SER A 115 -5.70 -5.61 -0.54
CA SER A 115 -5.64 -5.14 0.85
C SER A 115 -4.43 -5.74 1.56
N LEU A 116 -3.80 -5.00 2.47
CA LEU A 116 -2.69 -5.52 3.28
C LEU A 116 -3.07 -6.74 4.14
N ASN A 117 -4.36 -6.92 4.40
CA ASN A 117 -4.90 -8.07 5.14
C ASN A 117 -5.09 -9.31 4.25
N GLN A 118 -5.04 -9.15 2.92
CA GLN A 118 -5.06 -10.30 2.03
C GLN A 118 -3.77 -11.10 2.13
N SER A 119 -3.82 -12.36 1.74
CA SER A 119 -2.67 -13.25 1.74
C SER A 119 -2.08 -13.41 0.33
N GLY A 120 -0.79 -13.70 0.31
CA GLY A 120 -0.08 -14.24 -0.85
C GLY A 120 0.57 -15.57 -0.50
N VAL A 121 0.96 -16.34 -1.50
CA VAL A 121 1.73 -17.57 -1.34
C VAL A 121 3.21 -17.22 -1.36
N VAL A 122 3.97 -17.70 -0.37
CA VAL A 122 5.39 -17.41 -0.19
C VAL A 122 6.17 -18.71 -0.19
N SER A 123 7.19 -18.86 -1.05
CA SER A 123 8.10 -20.03 -1.04
C SER A 123 8.95 -20.07 0.24
N ALA A 124 9.47 -21.23 0.57
CA ALA A 124 10.09 -21.52 1.88
C ALA A 124 11.23 -20.56 2.25
N HIS A 125 12.03 -20.13 1.30
CA HIS A 125 13.24 -19.32 1.54
C HIS A 125 13.11 -17.86 1.11
N PHE A 126 11.97 -17.45 0.54
CA PHE A 126 11.74 -16.10 0.03
C PHE A 126 12.12 -14.99 1.00
N MET A 127 11.77 -15.14 2.28
CA MET A 127 12.03 -14.10 3.30
C MET A 127 13.52 -13.86 3.58
N GLY A 128 14.39 -14.82 3.25
CA GLY A 128 15.83 -14.75 3.54
C GLY A 128 16.72 -14.53 2.30
N THR A 129 16.17 -14.54 1.09
CA THR A 129 16.96 -14.39 -0.15
C THR A 129 16.97 -12.93 -0.64
N LYS A 130 18.05 -12.52 -1.31
CA LYS A 130 18.10 -11.22 -1.99
C LYS A 130 17.38 -11.24 -3.34
N ALA A 131 17.61 -12.29 -4.13
CA ALA A 131 16.93 -12.46 -5.41
C ALA A 131 15.55 -13.06 -5.21
N PHE A 132 14.55 -12.56 -5.93
CA PHE A 132 13.19 -13.03 -5.85
C PHE A 132 12.41 -12.82 -7.16
N CYS A 133 11.34 -13.59 -7.30
CA CYS A 133 10.31 -13.36 -8.31
C CYS A 133 8.96 -13.17 -7.63
N MET A 134 8.12 -12.33 -8.23
CA MET A 134 6.72 -12.16 -7.85
C MET A 134 5.86 -12.33 -9.10
N GLU A 135 4.77 -13.03 -8.97
CA GLU A 135 3.78 -13.20 -10.05
C GLU A 135 2.39 -12.96 -9.47
N ARG A 136 1.55 -12.26 -10.24
CA ARG A 136 0.17 -12.03 -9.82
C ARG A 136 -0.79 -12.84 -10.68
N GLU A 137 -1.36 -13.87 -10.10
CA GLU A 137 -2.40 -14.69 -10.70
C GLU A 137 -3.80 -14.13 -10.41
N VAL A 138 -4.81 -14.75 -11.01
CA VAL A 138 -6.20 -14.43 -10.66
C VAL A 138 -6.46 -14.86 -9.22
N PRO A 139 -6.88 -13.92 -8.34
CA PRO A 139 -7.17 -14.26 -6.95
C PRO A 139 -8.23 -15.37 -6.85
N GLN A 140 -8.01 -16.30 -5.95
CA GLN A 140 -9.04 -17.27 -5.58
C GLN A 140 -10.03 -16.66 -4.58
N ALA A 141 -11.07 -17.40 -4.22
CA ALA A 141 -12.05 -16.91 -3.25
C ALA A 141 -11.43 -16.64 -1.87
N GLY A 142 -12.01 -15.73 -1.11
CA GLY A 142 -11.58 -15.40 0.25
C GLY A 142 -10.57 -14.28 0.33
N THR A 143 -9.50 -14.47 1.11
CA THR A 143 -8.48 -13.44 1.39
C THR A 143 -7.29 -13.48 0.44
N ASP A 144 -7.36 -14.23 -0.65
CA ASP A 144 -6.27 -14.33 -1.61
C ASP A 144 -6.08 -13.03 -2.41
N SER A 145 -4.86 -12.56 -2.52
CA SER A 145 -4.48 -11.40 -3.34
C SER A 145 -4.05 -11.76 -4.76
N GLY A 146 -3.88 -13.06 -5.03
CA GLY A 146 -3.28 -13.60 -6.25
C GLY A 146 -1.75 -13.49 -6.31
N TRP A 147 -1.10 -12.87 -5.33
CA TRP A 147 0.35 -12.76 -5.33
C TRP A 147 1.05 -14.04 -4.89
N ILE A 148 2.02 -14.47 -5.70
CA ILE A 148 2.94 -15.58 -5.43
C ILE A 148 4.36 -15.01 -5.37
N PHE A 149 5.04 -15.24 -4.26
CA PHE A 149 6.40 -14.76 -3.97
C PHE A 149 7.34 -15.97 -3.98
N LYS A 150 8.29 -15.98 -4.90
CA LYS A 150 9.18 -17.10 -5.17
C LYS A 150 10.64 -16.69 -4.98
N ASP A 151 11.44 -17.62 -4.47
CA ASP A 151 12.91 -17.58 -4.54
C ASP A 151 13.42 -18.45 -5.71
N ALA A 152 14.73 -18.62 -5.80
CA ALA A 152 15.35 -19.44 -6.84
C ALA A 152 14.99 -20.95 -6.73
N HIS A 153 14.46 -21.39 -5.60
CA HIS A 153 14.07 -22.79 -5.33
C HIS A 153 12.63 -22.83 -4.80
N PRO A 154 11.63 -22.66 -5.66
CA PRO A 154 10.23 -22.46 -5.26
C PRO A 154 9.55 -23.74 -4.75
N GLU A 155 10.22 -24.53 -3.95
CA GLU A 155 9.64 -25.71 -3.29
C GLU A 155 8.88 -25.30 -2.03
N GLY A 156 7.68 -25.89 -1.87
CA GLY A 156 6.81 -25.60 -0.75
C GLY A 156 6.30 -24.15 -0.78
N GLY A 157 5.23 -23.91 -0.08
CA GLY A 157 4.66 -22.56 0.02
C GLY A 157 3.75 -22.46 1.22
N ARG A 158 3.68 -21.29 1.84
CA ARG A 158 2.72 -20.96 2.89
C ARG A 158 1.98 -19.68 2.57
N HIS A 159 0.76 -19.57 3.04
CA HIS A 159 0.04 -18.30 3.00
C HIS A 159 0.58 -17.37 4.07
N CYS A 160 0.87 -16.14 3.67
CA CYS A 160 1.26 -15.04 4.55
C CYS A 160 0.41 -13.81 4.22
N SER A 161 0.06 -13.01 5.21
CA SER A 161 -0.54 -11.71 4.92
C SER A 161 0.42 -10.82 4.14
N LEU A 162 -0.10 -9.98 3.26
CA LEU A 162 0.74 -9.00 2.56
C LEU A 162 1.44 -8.05 3.53
N PHE A 163 0.84 -7.80 4.70
CA PHE A 163 1.48 -7.03 5.76
C PHE A 163 2.74 -7.74 6.31
N GLU A 164 2.66 -9.03 6.67
CA GLU A 164 3.81 -9.82 7.13
C GLU A 164 4.94 -9.83 6.10
N ILE A 165 4.57 -10.01 4.82
CA ILE A 165 5.52 -9.98 3.72
C ILE A 165 6.19 -8.61 3.63
N ALA A 166 5.44 -7.52 3.67
CA ALA A 166 5.95 -6.16 3.55
C ALA A 166 6.80 -5.72 4.75
N VAL A 167 6.52 -6.21 5.96
CA VAL A 167 7.39 -6.00 7.13
C VAL A 167 8.74 -6.68 6.95
N SER A 168 8.73 -7.91 6.41
CA SER A 168 9.95 -8.70 6.21
C SER A 168 10.73 -8.30 4.95
N ARG A 169 10.02 -7.85 3.92
CA ARG A 169 10.51 -7.57 2.57
C ARG A 169 9.89 -6.29 2.02
N PRO A 170 10.24 -5.09 2.57
CA PRO A 170 9.64 -3.82 2.16
C PRO A 170 9.86 -3.48 0.67
N GLU A 171 10.87 -4.04 0.04
CA GLU A 171 11.16 -3.86 -1.39
C GLU A 171 10.07 -4.39 -2.33
N VAL A 172 9.14 -5.25 -1.84
CA VAL A 172 8.01 -5.74 -2.67
C VAL A 172 6.87 -4.73 -2.77
N ILE A 173 6.78 -3.79 -1.81
CA ILE A 173 5.65 -2.87 -1.68
C ILE A 173 5.33 -2.11 -2.96
N PRO A 174 6.31 -1.55 -3.72
CA PRO A 174 6.02 -0.82 -4.96
C PRO A 174 5.26 -1.63 -6.00
N PHE A 175 5.41 -2.97 -5.99
CA PHE A 175 4.86 -3.87 -7.00
C PHE A 175 3.48 -4.41 -6.66
N LEU A 176 3.02 -4.29 -5.41
CA LEU A 176 1.77 -4.92 -4.95
C LEU A 176 0.51 -4.48 -5.69
N ALA A 177 0.51 -3.27 -6.29
CA ALA A 177 -0.64 -2.76 -7.06
C ALA A 177 -0.61 -3.13 -8.55
N LEU A 178 0.37 -3.90 -9.02
CA LEU A 178 0.39 -4.36 -10.40
C LEU A 178 -0.80 -5.30 -10.68
N PRO A 179 -1.40 -5.24 -11.88
CA PRO A 179 -2.58 -6.05 -12.21
C PRO A 179 -2.25 -7.55 -12.38
N VAL A 180 -3.29 -8.37 -12.44
CA VAL A 180 -3.21 -9.80 -12.75
C VAL A 180 -2.43 -10.02 -14.05
N GLY A 181 -1.55 -11.02 -14.04
CA GLY A 181 -0.64 -11.34 -15.15
C GLY A 181 0.67 -10.55 -15.12
N ALA A 182 0.88 -9.69 -14.12
CA ALA A 182 2.17 -9.05 -13.92
C ALA A 182 3.17 -10.02 -13.28
N ALA A 183 4.43 -9.90 -13.68
CA ALA A 183 5.56 -10.60 -13.08
C ALA A 183 6.71 -9.62 -12.80
N VAL A 184 7.39 -9.83 -11.67
CA VAL A 184 8.56 -9.07 -11.24
C VAL A 184 9.69 -10.03 -10.98
N ALA A 185 10.86 -9.73 -11.51
CA ALA A 185 12.11 -10.42 -11.16
C ALA A 185 13.10 -9.40 -10.58
N CYS A 186 13.71 -9.77 -9.47
CA CYS A 186 14.75 -8.99 -8.81
C CYS A 186 15.95 -9.89 -8.54
N ASP A 187 17.09 -9.52 -9.06
CA ASP A 187 18.35 -10.24 -8.89
C ASP A 187 19.56 -9.27 -8.90
N ALA A 188 20.77 -9.81 -9.00
CA ALA A 188 22.01 -9.01 -9.04
C ALA A 188 22.10 -8.08 -10.26
N SER A 189 21.35 -8.33 -11.34
CA SER A 189 21.30 -7.49 -12.54
C SER A 189 20.29 -6.33 -12.41
N GLY A 190 19.42 -6.38 -11.41
CA GLY A 190 18.45 -5.34 -11.10
C GLY A 190 17.02 -5.86 -11.03
N VAL A 191 16.07 -4.98 -11.33
CA VAL A 191 14.64 -5.28 -11.31
C VAL A 191 14.09 -5.25 -12.73
N THR A 192 13.27 -6.25 -13.04
CA THR A 192 12.50 -6.33 -14.29
C THR A 192 11.03 -6.55 -13.95
N VAL A 193 10.15 -5.77 -14.58
CA VAL A 193 8.70 -5.91 -14.45
C VAL A 193 8.13 -6.19 -15.84
N SER A 194 7.28 -7.21 -15.94
CA SER A 194 6.63 -7.57 -17.21
C SER A 194 5.12 -7.74 -17.03
N HIS A 195 4.37 -7.37 -18.08
CA HIS A 195 2.93 -7.58 -18.17
C HIS A 195 2.48 -7.54 -19.63
N ARG A 196 1.75 -8.57 -20.08
CA ARG A 196 1.16 -8.65 -21.45
C ARG A 196 2.13 -8.30 -22.58
N GLY A 197 3.37 -8.79 -22.49
CA GLY A 197 4.40 -8.55 -23.50
C GLY A 197 5.16 -7.21 -23.36
N HIS A 198 4.74 -6.32 -22.50
CA HIS A 198 5.52 -5.14 -22.12
C HIS A 198 6.50 -5.49 -21.00
N THR A 199 7.72 -5.01 -21.12
CA THR A 199 8.77 -5.22 -20.12
C THR A 199 9.46 -3.89 -19.82
N LEU A 200 9.65 -3.61 -18.54
CA LEU A 200 10.41 -2.49 -18.02
C LEU A 200 11.58 -3.03 -17.18
N SER A 201 12.78 -2.55 -17.43
CA SER A 201 13.98 -2.97 -16.69
C SER A 201 14.66 -1.78 -16.01
N SER A 202 15.22 -2.01 -14.83
CA SER A 202 16.04 -1.01 -14.13
C SER A 202 17.27 -0.57 -14.91
N ALA A 203 17.73 -1.35 -15.89
CA ALA A 203 18.82 -0.97 -16.80
C ALA A 203 18.43 0.16 -17.76
N SER A 204 17.13 0.31 -18.08
CA SER A 204 16.61 1.29 -19.03
C SER A 204 15.62 2.28 -18.42
N ASN A 205 15.30 2.13 -17.14
CA ASN A 205 14.32 2.98 -16.45
C ASN A 205 14.88 3.46 -15.10
N GLU A 206 15.08 4.78 -14.99
CA GLU A 206 15.63 5.39 -13.79
C GLU A 206 14.75 5.23 -12.54
N PHE A 207 13.44 5.17 -12.70
CA PHE A 207 12.52 4.97 -11.58
C PHE A 207 12.72 3.57 -10.98
N LEU A 208 12.74 2.51 -11.81
CA LEU A 208 13.05 1.16 -11.35
C LEU A 208 14.46 1.04 -10.79
N ALA A 209 15.44 1.72 -11.39
CA ALA A 209 16.82 1.73 -10.88
C ALA A 209 16.93 2.33 -9.47
N ARG A 210 16.05 3.26 -9.10
CA ARG A 210 15.95 3.80 -7.73
C ARG A 210 15.30 2.85 -6.75
N LEU A 211 14.33 2.05 -7.20
CA LEU A 211 13.67 1.02 -6.36
C LEU A 211 14.57 -0.20 -6.10
N ALA A 212 15.57 -0.44 -6.96
CA ALA A 212 16.50 -1.56 -6.85
C ALA A 212 17.71 -1.29 -5.90
N ARG A 213 17.82 -0.09 -5.33
CA ARG A 213 18.90 0.33 -4.40
C ARG A 213 18.49 0.14 -2.95
#